data_ec214a1cbf59d3e2f0989c9702678316
#
_entry.id   ec214a1cbf59d3e2f0989c9702678316
#
_cell.length_a   1.000
_cell.length_b   1.000
_cell.length_c   1.000
_cell.angle_alpha   90.00
_cell.angle_beta   90.00
_cell.angle_gamma   90.00
#
_symmetry.space_group_name_H-M   'P 1'
#
loop_
_entity.id
_entity.type
_entity.pdbx_description
1 polymer ?
#
loop_
_entity_poly.entity_id
_entity_poly.type
_entity_poly.pdbx_seq_one_letter_code
_entity_poly.pdbx_strand_id
1 'polypeptide(L)'
;MMKEVFEFLKKCNTYYLATVEADGQPRVRPFGTIDLFDDKLYIQTGKVKDVSKQIAANPKVEICAFDGETWLRIACSLVRDERIEAKTHMLDNYPMLKKMYNAADDNTEVLYMKDAAATFSSLTLL
;
A
#
# COMPACT_ATOMS: atom_id res chain seq x y z
N MET A 1 12.87 -8.26 -8.07
CA MET A 1 11.65 -8.59 -7.31
C MET A 1 10.79 -7.36 -7.01
N MET A 2 11.37 -6.33 -6.40
CA MET A 2 10.63 -5.11 -6.08
C MET A 2 10.00 -4.45 -7.31
N LYS A 3 10.75 -4.35 -8.40
CA LYS A 3 10.25 -3.77 -9.65
C LYS A 3 9.10 -4.58 -10.24
N GLU A 4 9.19 -5.92 -10.18
CA GLU A 4 8.11 -6.79 -10.65
C GLU A 4 6.84 -6.60 -9.84
N VAL A 5 6.97 -6.48 -8.53
CA VAL A 5 5.83 -6.23 -7.63
C VAL A 5 5.19 -4.87 -7.95
N PHE A 6 6.02 -3.84 -8.10
CA PHE A 6 5.55 -2.51 -8.44
C PHE A 6 4.77 -2.51 -9.76
N GLU A 7 5.33 -3.11 -10.80
CA GLU A 7 4.71 -3.15 -12.12
C GLU A 7 3.39 -3.93 -12.09
N PHE A 8 3.35 -5.03 -11.33
CA PHE A 8 2.13 -5.84 -11.20
C PHE A 8 1.02 -5.06 -10.51
N LEU A 9 1.33 -4.38 -9.42
CA LEU A 9 0.35 -3.56 -8.69
C LEU A 9 -0.15 -2.40 -9.55
N LYS A 10 0.73 -1.77 -10.33
CA LYS A 10 0.34 -0.71 -11.28
C LYS A 10 -0.60 -1.25 -12.34
N LYS A 11 -0.30 -2.43 -12.88
CA LYS A 11 -1.12 -3.07 -13.91
C LYS A 11 -2.51 -3.41 -13.38
N CYS A 12 -2.58 -3.96 -12.17
CA CYS A 12 -3.87 -4.32 -11.55
C CYS A 12 -4.70 -3.09 -11.21
N ASN A 13 -4.05 -1.96 -10.96
CA ASN A 13 -4.68 -0.69 -10.62
C ASN A 13 -5.33 -0.70 -9.23
N THR A 14 -6.10 -1.72 -8.89
CA THR A 14 -6.69 -1.91 -7.56
C THR A 14 -6.07 -3.15 -6.93
N TYR A 15 -5.70 -3.03 -5.67
CA TYR A 15 -5.29 -4.15 -4.85
C TYR A 15 -6.03 -4.06 -3.51
N TYR A 16 -5.97 -5.11 -2.71
CA TYR A 16 -6.68 -5.17 -1.43
C TYR A 16 -5.69 -5.28 -0.30
N LEU A 17 -5.89 -4.46 0.71
CA LEU A 17 -5.04 -4.37 1.88
C LEU A 17 -5.79 -4.89 3.10
N ALA A 18 -5.26 -5.92 3.73
CA ALA A 18 -5.81 -6.49 4.96
C ALA A 18 -5.02 -6.00 6.17
N THR A 19 -5.75 -5.58 7.19
CA THR A 19 -5.21 -5.16 8.49
C THR A 19 -5.94 -5.92 9.59
N VAL A 20 -5.48 -5.77 10.82
CA VAL A 20 -6.08 -6.44 11.98
C VAL A 20 -6.43 -5.39 13.04
N GLU A 21 -7.67 -5.42 13.53
CA GLU A 21 -8.10 -4.57 14.62
C GLU A 21 -7.59 -5.11 15.97
N ALA A 22 -7.72 -4.29 17.01
CA ALA A 22 -7.21 -4.63 18.34
C ALA A 22 -7.80 -5.92 18.91
N ASP A 23 -9.05 -6.25 18.54
CA ASP A 23 -9.72 -7.47 18.97
C ASP A 23 -9.39 -8.70 18.12
N GLY A 24 -8.51 -8.53 17.10
CA GLY A 24 -8.14 -9.61 16.21
C GLY A 24 -8.99 -9.71 14.95
N GLN A 25 -10.01 -8.84 14.79
CA GLN A 25 -10.86 -8.87 13.60
C GLN A 25 -10.06 -8.43 12.38
N PRO A 26 -9.94 -9.26 11.32
CA PRO A 26 -9.33 -8.80 10.08
C PRO A 26 -10.25 -7.83 9.35
N ARG A 27 -9.64 -6.84 8.70
CA ARG A 27 -10.34 -5.88 7.86
C ARG A 27 -9.65 -5.82 6.51
N VAL A 28 -10.42 -5.66 5.45
CA VAL A 28 -9.88 -5.56 4.09
C VAL A 28 -10.59 -4.43 3.34
N ARG A 29 -9.84 -3.72 2.51
CA ARG A 29 -10.38 -2.63 1.68
C ARG A 29 -9.53 -2.46 0.42
N PRO A 30 -10.11 -1.88 -0.65
CA PRO A 30 -9.35 -1.60 -1.86
C PRO A 30 -8.42 -0.40 -1.66
N PHE A 31 -7.26 -0.48 -2.30
CA PHE A 31 -6.28 0.59 -2.43
C PHE A 31 -5.91 0.73 -3.91
N GLY A 32 -5.49 1.91 -4.31
CA GLY A 32 -5.14 2.18 -5.71
C GLY A 32 -3.82 2.89 -5.92
N THR A 33 -3.05 3.14 -4.86
CA THR A 33 -1.77 3.86 -4.98
C THR A 33 -0.61 2.91 -4.77
N ILE A 34 0.43 3.08 -5.57
CA ILE A 34 1.70 2.38 -5.39
C ILE A 34 2.79 3.26 -5.98
N ASP A 35 3.87 3.45 -5.27
CA ASP A 35 4.98 4.28 -5.68
C ASP A 35 6.29 3.58 -5.35
N LEU A 36 7.27 3.75 -6.22
CA LEU A 36 8.62 3.23 -6.01
C LEU A 36 9.52 4.44 -5.80
N PHE A 37 9.98 4.64 -4.57
CA PHE A 37 10.77 5.79 -4.19
C PHE A 37 11.79 5.37 -3.14
N ASP A 38 13.03 5.84 -3.28
CA ASP A 38 14.10 5.58 -2.32
C ASP A 38 14.28 4.07 -2.04
N ASP A 39 14.20 3.27 -3.12
CA ASP A 39 14.31 1.80 -3.08
C ASP A 39 13.26 1.13 -2.19
N LYS A 40 12.10 1.74 -2.03
CA LYS A 40 11.00 1.20 -1.23
C LYS A 40 9.69 1.33 -1.96
N LEU A 41 8.76 0.42 -1.66
CA LEU A 41 7.39 0.48 -2.20
C LEU A 41 6.50 1.18 -1.19
N TYR A 42 5.83 2.24 -1.66
CA TYR A 42 4.99 3.09 -0.84
C TYR A 42 3.53 2.97 -1.24
N ILE A 43 2.66 3.05 -0.26
CA ILE A 43 1.22 3.25 -0.44
C ILE A 43 0.80 4.53 0.26
N GLN A 44 -0.39 5.06 -0.08
CA GLN A 44 -0.84 6.34 0.45
C GLN A 44 -2.26 6.21 1.01
N THR A 45 -2.49 6.86 2.15
CA THR A 45 -3.81 6.97 2.75
C THR A 45 -3.93 8.31 3.48
N GLY A 46 -4.99 8.50 4.25
CA GLY A 46 -5.17 9.66 5.11
C GLY A 46 -5.18 9.25 6.57
N LYS A 47 -4.55 10.04 7.42
CA LYS A 47 -4.40 9.72 8.86
C LYS A 47 -5.74 9.62 9.59
N VAL A 48 -6.79 10.27 9.07
CA VAL A 48 -8.12 10.23 9.70
C VAL A 48 -8.85 8.91 9.46
N LYS A 49 -8.37 8.10 8.51
CA LYS A 49 -9.05 6.84 8.16
C LYS A 49 -8.75 5.73 9.17
N ASP A 50 -9.71 4.83 9.32
CA ASP A 50 -9.57 3.68 10.23
C ASP A 50 -8.36 2.81 9.88
N VAL A 51 -8.07 2.64 8.60
CA VAL A 51 -6.92 1.86 8.15
C VAL A 51 -5.61 2.41 8.73
N SER A 52 -5.46 3.74 8.76
CA SER A 52 -4.27 4.36 9.34
C SER A 52 -4.14 4.05 10.83
N LYS A 53 -5.25 4.11 11.55
CA LYS A 53 -5.28 3.81 12.99
C LYS A 53 -4.96 2.34 13.24
N GLN A 54 -5.48 1.45 12.42
CA GLN A 54 -5.23 0.00 12.53
C GLN A 54 -3.75 -0.31 12.29
N ILE A 55 -3.14 0.30 11.26
CA ILE A 55 -1.72 0.12 10.97
C ILE A 55 -0.84 0.69 12.09
N ALA A 56 -1.22 1.81 12.67
CA ALA A 56 -0.47 2.39 13.78
C ALA A 56 -0.47 1.45 15.00
N ALA A 57 -1.58 0.76 15.25
CA ALA A 57 -1.68 -0.19 16.36
C ALA A 57 -1.01 -1.53 16.03
N ASN A 58 -1.09 -1.98 14.78
CA ASN A 58 -0.46 -3.23 14.32
C ASN A 58 0.00 -3.03 12.88
N PRO A 59 1.31 -2.86 12.65
CA PRO A 59 1.83 -2.58 11.32
C PRO A 59 1.84 -3.76 10.36
N LYS A 60 1.58 -4.97 10.84
CA LYS A 60 1.57 -6.17 10.00
C LYS A 60 0.33 -6.19 9.12
N VAL A 61 0.54 -6.30 7.81
CA VAL A 61 -0.54 -6.28 6.82
C VAL A 61 -0.30 -7.36 5.78
N GLU A 62 -1.33 -7.62 5.01
CA GLU A 62 -1.20 -8.44 3.81
C GLU A 62 -1.90 -7.75 2.65
N ILE A 63 -1.27 -7.82 1.49
CA ILE A 63 -1.78 -7.22 0.25
C ILE A 63 -2.05 -8.34 -0.74
N CYS A 64 -3.15 -8.22 -1.47
CA CYS A 64 -3.50 -9.17 -2.53
C CYS A 64 -3.98 -8.41 -3.76
N ALA A 65 -3.44 -8.78 -4.93
CA ALA A 65 -3.86 -8.24 -6.22
C ALA A 65 -4.02 -9.37 -7.21
N PHE A 66 -5.00 -9.25 -8.10
CA PHE A 66 -5.35 -10.29 -9.06
C PHE A 66 -5.59 -9.66 -10.43
N ASP A 67 -4.96 -10.19 -11.48
CA ASP A 67 -5.09 -9.67 -12.84
C ASP A 67 -6.05 -10.49 -13.73
N GLY A 68 -6.74 -11.46 -13.13
CA GLY A 68 -7.63 -12.37 -13.84
C GLY A 68 -7.04 -13.76 -14.05
N GLU A 69 -5.74 -13.91 -13.90
CA GLU A 69 -5.03 -15.18 -14.08
C GLU A 69 -4.00 -15.42 -12.98
N THR A 70 -3.23 -14.42 -12.67
CA THR A 70 -2.16 -14.47 -11.65
C THR A 70 -2.55 -13.60 -10.48
N TRP A 71 -2.25 -14.05 -9.27
CA TRP A 71 -2.40 -13.18 -8.10
C TRP A 71 -1.08 -13.05 -7.35
N LEU A 72 -0.91 -11.87 -6.77
CA LEU A 72 0.22 -11.51 -5.93
C LEU A 72 -0.24 -11.37 -4.50
N ARG A 73 0.48 -11.96 -3.57
CA ARG A 73 0.31 -11.70 -2.14
C ARG A 73 1.60 -11.17 -1.56
N ILE A 74 1.48 -10.14 -0.72
CA ILE A 74 2.63 -9.53 -0.05
C ILE A 74 2.31 -9.47 1.44
N ALA A 75 3.11 -10.15 2.25
CA ALA A 75 3.07 -9.97 3.70
C ALA A 75 4.20 -9.02 4.07
N CYS A 76 3.89 -7.96 4.82
CA CYS A 76 4.90 -6.97 5.21
C CYS A 76 4.45 -6.21 6.45
N SER A 77 5.34 -5.37 6.95
CA SER A 77 5.00 -4.33 7.92
C SER A 77 5.02 -2.98 7.22
N LEU A 78 4.04 -2.12 7.51
CA LEU A 78 3.99 -0.79 6.92
C LEU A 78 4.59 0.22 7.90
N VAL A 79 5.50 1.05 7.37
CA VAL A 79 6.21 2.07 8.16
C VAL A 79 5.84 3.45 7.61
N ARG A 80 5.35 4.33 8.48
CA ARG A 80 5.03 5.70 8.11
C ARG A 80 6.30 6.47 7.81
N ASP A 81 6.29 7.22 6.72
CA ASP A 81 7.37 8.12 6.33
C ASP A 81 6.84 9.54 6.29
N GLU A 82 7.27 10.36 7.25
CA GLU A 82 6.78 11.74 7.40
C GLU A 82 7.52 12.73 6.51
N ARG A 83 8.52 12.29 5.76
CA ARG A 83 9.29 13.20 4.89
C ARG A 83 8.42 13.80 3.79
N ILE A 84 8.55 15.10 3.59
CA ILE A 84 7.82 15.82 2.55
C ILE A 84 8.17 15.26 1.18
N GLU A 85 9.45 14.87 0.95
CA GLU A 85 9.90 14.32 -0.33
C GLU A 85 9.13 13.06 -0.70
N ALA A 86 8.90 12.16 0.27
CA ALA A 86 8.16 10.92 0.02
C ALA A 86 6.70 11.20 -0.33
N LYS A 87 6.06 12.11 0.41
CA LYS A 87 4.67 12.51 0.14
C LYS A 87 4.54 13.18 -1.22
N THR A 88 5.46 14.07 -1.54
CA THR A 88 5.46 14.79 -2.82
C THR A 88 5.62 13.84 -4.00
N HIS A 89 6.54 12.89 -3.88
CA HIS A 89 6.78 11.90 -4.95
C HIS A 89 5.52 11.09 -5.23
N MET A 90 4.84 10.64 -4.18
CA MET A 90 3.58 9.90 -4.34
C MET A 90 2.51 10.75 -5.02
N LEU A 91 2.30 11.98 -4.55
CA LEU A 91 1.25 12.85 -5.09
C LEU A 91 1.54 13.27 -6.53
N ASP A 92 2.80 13.41 -6.90
CA ASP A 92 3.18 13.73 -8.29
C ASP A 92 2.85 12.58 -9.24
N ASN A 93 2.87 11.34 -8.75
CA ASN A 93 2.47 10.17 -9.54
C ASN A 93 0.95 9.97 -9.59
N TYR A 94 0.21 10.64 -8.71
CA TYR A 94 -1.25 10.57 -8.65
C TYR A 94 -1.83 11.98 -8.52
N PRO A 95 -1.72 12.81 -9.59
CA PRO A 95 -2.11 14.22 -9.50
C PRO A 95 -3.55 14.45 -9.06
N MET A 96 -4.45 13.51 -9.35
CA MET A 96 -5.85 13.64 -8.93
C MET A 96 -6.01 13.69 -7.41
N LEU A 97 -5.07 13.10 -6.66
CA LEU A 97 -5.12 13.13 -5.20
C LEU A 97 -4.82 14.52 -4.64
N LYS A 98 -4.22 15.41 -5.43
CA LYS A 98 -3.91 16.78 -4.99
C LYS A 98 -5.18 17.61 -4.74
N LYS A 99 -6.34 17.12 -5.16
CA LYS A 99 -7.63 17.75 -4.83
C LYS A 99 -8.02 17.55 -3.35
N MET A 100 -7.49 16.49 -2.72
CA MET A 100 -7.85 16.12 -1.34
C MET A 100 -6.65 16.11 -0.39
N TYR A 101 -5.44 16.00 -0.93
CA TYR A 101 -4.21 15.85 -0.15
C TYR A 101 -3.14 16.79 -0.65
N ASN A 102 -2.25 17.21 0.27
CA ASN A 102 -1.01 17.87 -0.11
C ASN A 102 0.10 17.46 0.87
N ALA A 103 1.36 17.62 0.44
CA ALA A 103 2.50 17.14 1.24
C ALA A 103 2.68 17.88 2.57
N ALA A 104 2.07 19.06 2.70
CA ALA A 104 2.18 19.89 3.90
C ALA A 104 0.98 19.80 4.83
N ASP A 105 -0.08 19.02 4.45
CA ASP A 105 -1.21 18.84 5.36
C ASP A 105 -0.87 17.81 6.45
N ASP A 106 -1.66 17.78 7.51
CA ASP A 106 -1.45 16.82 8.60
C ASP A 106 -2.16 15.50 8.36
N ASN A 107 -2.79 15.31 7.20
CA ASN A 107 -3.60 14.14 6.91
C ASN A 107 -2.94 13.17 5.93
N THR A 108 -2.17 13.68 4.95
CA THR A 108 -1.53 12.82 3.96
C THR A 108 -0.53 11.89 4.65
N GLU A 109 -0.70 10.60 4.40
CA GLU A 109 0.17 9.58 4.97
C GLU A 109 0.70 8.69 3.87
N VAL A 110 2.02 8.55 3.78
CA VAL A 110 2.65 7.55 2.94
C VAL A 110 3.39 6.55 3.83
N LEU A 111 3.29 5.28 3.46
CA LEU A 111 3.87 4.18 4.24
C LEU A 111 4.64 3.27 3.30
N TYR A 112 5.82 2.83 3.71
CA TYR A 112 6.57 1.89 2.89
C TYR A 112 6.52 0.47 3.47
N MET A 113 6.69 -0.51 2.58
CA MET A 113 6.67 -1.92 2.92
C MET A 113 8.04 -2.33 3.46
N LYS A 114 8.05 -2.82 4.70
CA LYS A 114 9.25 -3.33 5.36
C LYS A 114 9.13 -4.84 5.52
N ASP A 115 10.24 -5.54 5.33
CA ASP A 115 10.32 -7.00 5.47
C ASP A 115 9.27 -7.71 4.59
N ALA A 116 9.12 -7.25 3.37
CA ALA A 116 8.11 -7.76 2.46
C ALA A 116 8.47 -9.14 1.92
N ALA A 117 7.51 -10.06 2.00
CA ALA A 117 7.58 -11.37 1.38
C ALA A 117 6.47 -11.45 0.33
N ALA A 118 6.85 -11.48 -0.94
CA ALA A 118 5.91 -11.49 -2.07
C ALA A 118 5.89 -12.85 -2.74
N THR A 119 4.69 -13.34 -3.05
CA THR A 119 4.52 -14.59 -3.81
C THR A 119 3.53 -14.37 -4.94
N PHE A 120 3.89 -14.88 -6.12
CA PHE A 120 3.02 -14.93 -7.28
C PHE A 120 2.47 -16.34 -7.44
N SER A 121 1.17 -16.45 -7.73
CA SER A 121 0.50 -17.72 -7.98
C SER A 121 -0.36 -17.58 -9.23
N SER A 122 -0.60 -18.69 -9.93
CA SER A 122 -1.42 -18.71 -11.14
C SER A 122 -2.54 -19.72 -10.99
N LEU A 123 -3.72 -19.40 -11.56
CA LEU A 123 -4.84 -20.32 -11.58
C LEU A 123 -4.51 -21.62 -12.28
N THR A 124 -3.58 -21.59 -13.24
CA THR A 124 -3.17 -22.79 -13.98
C THR A 124 -2.33 -23.74 -13.12
N LEU A 125 -1.88 -23.31 -11.94
CA LEU A 125 -1.09 -24.13 -11.03
C LEU A 125 -1.92 -24.71 -9.88
N LEU A 126 -3.21 -24.43 -9.88
CA LEU A 126 -4.14 -25.02 -8.91
C LEU A 126 -4.64 -26.40 -9.40
#